data_b23bd427590169a8920c1621cfec2637
#
_entry.id   b23bd427590169a8920c1621cfec2637
#
_cell.length_a   1.000
_cell.length_b   1.000
_cell.length_c   1.000
_cell.angle_alpha   90.00
_cell.angle_beta   90.00
_cell.angle_gamma   90.00
#
_symmetry.space_group_name_H-M   'P 1'
#
loop_
_entity.id
_entity.type
_entity.pdbx_description
1 polymer ?
#
loop_
_entity_poly.entity_id
_entity_poly.type
_entity_poly.pdbx_seq_one_letter_code
_entity_poly.pdbx_strand_id
1 'polypeptide(L)'
;MPQSRIPVEDPGPPACMRNDRMVEFSEGRVCSSLAKERSMNKVYPDANTALAGLLRDGMTIMSGGFGLCGIPEKLVATIRDSGVTGLTLISNNAGVDGAGLGLLLETRQVRKMVSSYVGENQLFADLYLKGELEIEFNPQGTLAERIRAGGAGIPAFFTKTGVGTLVAEGKEIRDFGGELYVMERSLVADLAVIHAWKADREGNLVYRKTARNFNPVMATAGRITVAEVENLVEPGTIDPDHIHTPGIFVDRIIHATALEKRIEQRTVRKRGN
;
A
#
# COMPACT_ATOMS: atom_id res chain seq x y z
N MET A 1 5.60 61.96 15.11
CA MET A 1 4.35 61.16 15.08
C MET A 1 4.73 59.76 15.59
N PRO A 2 4.16 59.30 16.70
CA PRO A 2 4.51 57.98 17.24
C PRO A 2 3.76 56.86 16.49
N GLN A 3 4.51 55.83 16.10
CA GLN A 3 4.00 54.62 15.49
C GLN A 3 3.26 53.77 16.54
N SER A 4 1.97 53.54 16.33
CA SER A 4 1.13 52.64 17.11
C SER A 4 1.55 51.18 16.86
N ARG A 5 2.04 50.49 17.89
CA ARG A 5 2.23 49.04 17.86
C ARG A 5 0.87 48.37 18.02
N ILE A 6 0.51 47.54 17.07
CA ILE A 6 -0.64 46.61 17.12
C ILE A 6 -0.19 45.45 18.05
N PRO A 7 -0.98 45.06 19.05
CA PRO A 7 -0.68 43.87 19.85
C PRO A 7 -0.85 42.63 18.98
N VAL A 8 0.15 41.79 18.89
CA VAL A 8 0.06 40.41 18.32
C VAL A 8 -0.51 39.55 19.44
N GLU A 9 -1.75 39.14 19.30
CA GLU A 9 -2.33 38.07 20.14
C GLU A 9 -1.60 36.76 19.84
N ASP A 10 -1.11 36.13 20.88
CA ASP A 10 -0.48 34.79 20.84
C ASP A 10 -1.53 33.77 20.47
N PRO A 11 -1.43 33.08 19.31
CA PRO A 11 -2.32 31.97 19.01
C PRO A 11 -1.89 30.79 19.88
N GLY A 12 -2.66 30.54 20.92
CA GLY A 12 -2.47 29.40 21.81
C GLY A 12 -2.16 28.11 21.05
N PRO A 13 -1.59 27.08 21.70
CA PRO A 13 -1.10 25.88 21.05
C PRO A 13 -2.20 25.17 20.26
N PRO A 14 -1.87 24.59 19.08
CA PRO A 14 -2.86 23.92 18.22
C PRO A 14 -3.53 22.77 18.98
N ALA A 15 -4.86 22.75 18.92
CA ALA A 15 -5.66 21.67 19.50
C ALA A 15 -5.23 20.33 18.91
N CYS A 16 -4.48 19.56 19.67
CA CYS A 16 -4.25 18.15 19.42
C CYS A 16 -5.59 17.44 19.55
N MET A 17 -6.05 16.75 18.53
CA MET A 17 -7.29 15.98 18.55
C MET A 17 -7.27 15.02 19.72
N ARG A 18 -8.14 15.30 20.70
CA ARG A 18 -8.34 14.45 21.86
C ARG A 18 -9.14 13.23 21.44
N ASN A 19 -8.52 12.07 21.56
CA ASN A 19 -9.26 10.85 21.81
C ASN A 19 -9.64 10.85 23.30
N ASP A 20 -10.93 11.00 23.59
CA ASP A 20 -11.48 11.02 24.94
C ASP A 20 -11.25 9.70 25.65
N ARG A 21 -10.20 9.64 26.46
CA ARG A 21 -10.11 8.87 27.71
C ARG A 21 -9.00 9.48 28.57
N MET A 22 -9.38 10.47 29.35
CA MET A 22 -8.54 10.88 30.48
C MET A 22 -8.56 9.76 31.52
N VAL A 23 -7.39 9.17 31.76
CA VAL A 23 -7.14 8.35 32.95
C VAL A 23 -6.50 9.26 33.96
N GLU A 24 -7.19 9.52 35.09
CA GLU A 24 -6.64 10.23 36.22
C GLU A 24 -5.46 9.44 36.80
N PHE A 25 -4.29 10.08 36.86
CA PHE A 25 -3.14 9.56 37.58
C PHE A 25 -3.28 9.88 39.06
N SER A 26 -3.69 8.90 39.88
CA SER A 26 -3.47 8.92 41.30
C SER A 26 -2.04 8.47 41.60
N GLU A 27 -1.35 9.28 42.37
CA GLU A 27 0.05 9.07 42.79
C GLU A 27 0.26 7.71 43.46
N GLY A 28 1.32 7.01 43.03
CA GLY A 28 2.02 6.05 43.88
C GLY A 28 1.78 4.56 43.63
N ARG A 29 1.56 4.08 42.40
CA ARG A 29 1.86 2.66 42.09
C ARG A 29 2.67 2.55 40.82
N VAL A 30 3.90 2.07 41.02
CA VAL A 30 4.83 1.66 39.97
C VAL A 30 4.09 0.81 38.96
N CYS A 31 4.00 1.30 37.71
CA CYS A 31 3.40 0.62 36.57
C CYS A 31 4.29 -0.55 36.14
N SER A 32 4.44 -1.57 37.00
CA SER A 32 5.20 -2.79 36.71
C SER A 32 4.33 -3.96 36.19
N SER A 33 3.03 -3.77 36.02
CA SER A 33 2.13 -4.84 35.60
C SER A 33 1.47 -4.65 34.23
N LEU A 34 1.77 -3.59 33.49
CA LEU A 34 1.20 -3.35 32.13
C LEU A 34 2.22 -3.47 30.99
N ALA A 35 3.48 -3.71 31.29
CA ALA A 35 4.43 -4.27 30.33
C ALA A 35 4.30 -5.78 30.29
N LYS A 36 3.06 -6.31 30.29
CA LYS A 36 2.84 -7.66 29.79
C LYS A 36 3.16 -7.56 28.30
N GLU A 37 4.36 -8.04 27.93
CA GLU A 37 4.80 -8.28 26.59
C GLU A 37 3.59 -8.81 25.77
N ARG A 38 2.88 -7.91 25.10
CA ARG A 38 2.23 -8.28 23.88
C ARG A 38 3.40 -8.53 22.89
N SER A 39 4.01 -9.68 23.01
CA SER A 39 4.55 -10.35 21.85
C SER A 39 3.37 -10.45 20.90
N MET A 40 3.16 -9.40 20.11
CA MET A 40 2.14 -9.41 19.08
C MET A 40 2.69 -10.36 18.03
N ASN A 41 2.36 -11.64 18.21
CA ASN A 41 2.65 -12.64 17.19
C ASN A 41 1.93 -12.17 15.89
N LYS A 42 2.67 -11.56 14.99
CA LYS A 42 2.16 -11.10 13.70
C LYS A 42 2.02 -12.23 12.69
N VAL A 43 2.52 -13.42 13.02
CA VAL A 43 2.54 -14.58 12.14
C VAL A 43 1.24 -15.35 12.25
N TYR A 44 0.56 -15.46 11.13
CA TYR A 44 -0.68 -16.21 10.96
C TYR A 44 -0.41 -17.51 10.22
N PRO A 45 -1.17 -18.58 10.47
CA PRO A 45 -0.93 -19.89 9.86
C PRO A 45 -1.18 -19.90 8.35
N ASP A 46 -2.12 -19.09 7.87
CA ASP A 46 -2.52 -19.03 6.47
C ASP A 46 -3.16 -17.67 6.10
N ALA A 47 -3.46 -17.50 4.80
CA ALA A 47 -4.05 -16.28 4.27
C ALA A 47 -5.49 -16.05 4.75
N ASN A 48 -6.27 -17.11 4.97
CA ASN A 48 -7.65 -16.99 5.45
C ASN A 48 -7.68 -16.41 6.85
N THR A 49 -6.86 -16.94 7.74
CA THR A 49 -6.76 -16.43 9.12
C THR A 49 -6.13 -15.05 9.19
N ALA A 50 -5.16 -14.76 8.31
CA ALA A 50 -4.55 -13.43 8.22
C ALA A 50 -5.50 -12.36 7.70
N LEU A 51 -6.46 -12.70 6.86
CA LEU A 51 -7.45 -11.77 6.32
C LEU A 51 -8.79 -11.80 7.08
N ALA A 52 -8.96 -12.71 8.03
CA ALA A 52 -10.18 -12.84 8.82
C ALA A 52 -10.54 -11.51 9.51
N GLY A 53 -11.79 -11.08 9.32
CA GLY A 53 -12.35 -9.85 9.91
C GLY A 53 -11.85 -8.54 9.26
N LEU A 54 -11.03 -8.60 8.21
CA LEU A 54 -10.54 -7.40 7.51
C LEU A 54 -11.34 -7.09 6.24
N LEU A 55 -11.79 -8.12 5.53
CA LEU A 55 -12.44 -7.96 4.23
C LEU A 55 -13.89 -7.50 4.39
N ARG A 56 -14.28 -6.52 3.57
CA ARG A 56 -15.65 -6.00 3.47
C ARG A 56 -15.89 -5.42 2.08
N ASP A 57 -17.15 -5.39 1.66
CA ASP A 57 -17.54 -4.77 0.41
C ASP A 57 -17.18 -3.29 0.36
N GLY A 58 -16.85 -2.81 -0.83
CA GLY A 58 -16.55 -1.42 -1.11
C GLY A 58 -15.21 -0.90 -0.58
N MET A 59 -14.40 -1.75 0.07
CA MET A 59 -13.12 -1.32 0.65
C MET A 59 -12.07 -1.00 -0.42
N THR A 60 -11.06 -0.24 -0.01
CA THR A 60 -9.89 0.04 -0.83
C THR A 60 -8.75 -0.87 -0.43
N ILE A 61 -8.18 -1.57 -1.42
CA ILE A 61 -7.05 -2.49 -1.24
C ILE A 61 -5.88 -2.04 -2.11
N MET A 62 -4.69 -1.90 -1.52
CA MET A 62 -3.43 -1.80 -2.25
C MET A 62 -2.82 -3.18 -2.41
N SER A 63 -2.42 -3.54 -3.63
CA SER A 63 -1.69 -4.77 -3.88
C SER A 63 -0.31 -4.47 -4.44
N GLY A 64 0.71 -4.91 -3.72
CA GLY A 64 2.09 -4.90 -4.20
C GLY A 64 2.25 -5.72 -5.47
N GLY A 65 3.39 -5.61 -6.08
CA GLY A 65 3.70 -6.26 -7.35
C GLY A 65 3.80 -5.29 -8.53
N PHE A 66 4.30 -5.82 -9.62
CA PHE A 66 4.39 -5.18 -10.92
C PHE A 66 4.10 -6.27 -11.97
N GLY A 67 2.96 -6.21 -12.61
CA GLY A 67 2.44 -7.36 -13.34
C GLY A 67 2.26 -8.55 -12.38
N LEU A 68 2.89 -9.65 -12.69
CA LEU A 68 2.92 -10.84 -11.83
C LEU A 68 4.15 -10.88 -10.92
N CYS A 69 5.16 -10.03 -11.15
CA CYS A 69 6.39 -10.04 -10.37
C CYS A 69 6.17 -9.46 -8.97
N GLY A 70 6.38 -10.26 -7.93
CA GLY A 70 6.25 -9.82 -6.53
C GLY A 70 4.82 -9.60 -6.08
N ILE A 71 3.84 -10.27 -6.70
CA ILE A 71 2.44 -10.23 -6.27
C ILE A 71 2.22 -11.20 -5.11
N PRO A 72 1.38 -10.85 -4.12
CA PRO A 72 1.03 -11.72 -3.01
C PRO A 72 -0.04 -12.75 -3.43
N GLU A 73 0.40 -13.87 -4.05
CA GLU A 73 -0.46 -14.84 -4.72
C GLU A 73 -1.54 -15.45 -3.81
N LYS A 74 -1.16 -15.85 -2.59
CA LYS A 74 -2.09 -16.49 -1.64
C LYS A 74 -3.10 -15.50 -1.08
N LEU A 75 -2.65 -14.28 -0.78
CA LEU A 75 -3.54 -13.22 -0.30
C LEU A 75 -4.55 -12.82 -1.37
N VAL A 76 -4.12 -12.66 -2.62
CA VAL A 76 -5.02 -12.36 -3.76
C VAL A 76 -6.03 -13.48 -3.97
N ALA A 77 -5.61 -14.73 -3.94
CA ALA A 77 -6.51 -15.88 -4.06
C ALA A 77 -7.55 -15.90 -2.93
N THR A 78 -7.15 -15.62 -1.68
CA THR A 78 -8.07 -15.56 -0.54
C THR A 78 -9.06 -14.40 -0.66
N ILE A 79 -8.64 -13.23 -1.16
CA ILE A 79 -9.56 -12.10 -1.43
C ILE A 79 -10.57 -12.52 -2.50
N ARG A 80 -10.15 -13.20 -3.58
CA ARG A 80 -11.07 -13.75 -4.59
C ARG A 80 -12.09 -14.69 -3.95
N ASP A 81 -11.63 -15.64 -3.16
CA ASP A 81 -12.48 -16.70 -2.58
C ASP A 81 -13.43 -16.17 -1.48
N SER A 82 -13.14 -15.01 -0.91
CA SER A 82 -14.01 -14.35 0.07
C SER A 82 -15.31 -13.83 -0.53
N GLY A 83 -15.35 -13.58 -1.85
CA GLY A 83 -16.52 -13.07 -2.55
C GLY A 83 -16.88 -11.62 -2.26
N VAL A 84 -16.06 -10.84 -1.54
CA VAL A 84 -16.29 -9.40 -1.32
C VAL A 84 -16.32 -8.65 -2.65
N THR A 85 -17.18 -7.65 -2.76
CA THR A 85 -17.46 -6.94 -4.01
C THR A 85 -17.31 -5.43 -3.90
N GLY A 86 -17.37 -4.72 -5.05
CA GLY A 86 -17.31 -3.27 -5.08
C GLY A 86 -15.93 -2.70 -4.73
N LEU A 87 -14.88 -3.50 -4.79
CA LEU A 87 -13.53 -3.13 -4.39
C LEU A 87 -12.96 -1.99 -5.22
N THR A 88 -12.22 -1.10 -4.58
CA THR A 88 -11.28 -0.20 -5.23
C THR A 88 -9.88 -0.79 -5.07
N LEU A 89 -9.23 -1.16 -6.17
CA LEU A 89 -7.87 -1.67 -6.15
C LEU A 89 -6.86 -0.60 -6.57
N ILE A 90 -5.79 -0.46 -5.81
CA ILE A 90 -4.64 0.39 -6.14
C ILE A 90 -3.45 -0.52 -6.40
N SER A 91 -2.99 -0.55 -7.65
CA SER A 91 -1.82 -1.35 -8.08
C SER A 91 -1.27 -0.80 -9.40
N ASN A 92 -0.04 -1.18 -9.74
CA ASN A 92 0.56 -0.75 -11.01
C ASN A 92 -0.30 -1.14 -12.22
N ASN A 93 -0.79 -2.37 -12.24
CA ASN A 93 -1.72 -2.95 -13.21
C ASN A 93 -2.51 -4.09 -12.55
N ALA A 94 -3.29 -4.84 -13.33
CA ALA A 94 -4.11 -5.95 -12.81
C ALA A 94 -3.56 -7.36 -13.16
N GLY A 95 -2.24 -7.49 -13.34
CA GLY A 95 -1.66 -8.76 -13.79
C GLY A 95 -2.04 -9.07 -15.23
N VAL A 96 -2.36 -10.31 -15.50
CA VAL A 96 -2.82 -10.82 -16.81
C VAL A 96 -4.12 -11.62 -16.65
N ASP A 97 -4.74 -12.00 -17.74
CA ASP A 97 -5.88 -12.91 -17.71
C ASP A 97 -5.51 -14.21 -16.98
N GLY A 98 -6.33 -14.63 -16.02
CA GLY A 98 -6.14 -15.85 -15.24
C GLY A 98 -5.05 -15.80 -14.18
N ALA A 99 -4.41 -14.65 -13.94
CA ALA A 99 -3.38 -14.55 -12.91
C ALA A 99 -3.23 -13.16 -12.29
N GLY A 100 -2.70 -13.14 -11.07
CA GLY A 100 -2.53 -11.91 -10.32
C GLY A 100 -3.88 -11.27 -9.96
N LEU A 101 -3.97 -9.95 -10.00
CA LEU A 101 -5.23 -9.24 -9.74
C LEU A 101 -6.28 -9.48 -10.84
N GLY A 102 -5.90 -10.03 -12.00
CA GLY A 102 -6.83 -10.47 -13.03
C GLY A 102 -7.90 -11.42 -12.49
N LEU A 103 -7.55 -12.26 -11.51
CA LEU A 103 -8.50 -13.15 -10.82
C LEU A 103 -9.68 -12.41 -10.18
N LEU A 104 -9.45 -11.21 -9.65
CA LEU A 104 -10.51 -10.38 -9.03
C LEU A 104 -11.37 -9.66 -10.08
N LEU A 105 -10.83 -9.43 -11.28
CA LEU A 105 -11.60 -8.92 -12.41
C LEU A 105 -12.51 -10.01 -12.99
N GLU A 106 -12.03 -11.25 -13.08
CA GLU A 106 -12.82 -12.41 -13.56
C GLU A 106 -14.05 -12.65 -12.70
N THR A 107 -13.92 -12.50 -11.38
CA THR A 107 -15.02 -12.67 -10.41
C THR A 107 -15.87 -11.43 -10.25
N ARG A 108 -15.61 -10.35 -10.99
CA ARG A 108 -16.37 -9.07 -10.92
C ARG A 108 -16.39 -8.43 -9.54
N GLN A 109 -15.37 -8.67 -8.74
CA GLN A 109 -15.24 -8.10 -7.40
C GLN A 109 -14.78 -6.63 -7.41
N VAL A 110 -14.17 -6.18 -8.51
CA VAL A 110 -13.55 -4.85 -8.63
C VAL A 110 -14.50 -3.86 -9.31
N ARG A 111 -14.80 -2.77 -8.62
CA ARG A 111 -15.55 -1.63 -9.18
C ARG A 111 -14.62 -0.59 -9.81
N LYS A 112 -13.46 -0.35 -9.18
CA LYS A 112 -12.51 0.69 -9.60
C LYS A 112 -11.07 0.21 -9.52
N MET A 113 -10.28 0.52 -10.55
CA MET A 113 -8.83 0.41 -10.56
C MET A 113 -8.18 1.77 -10.52
N VAL A 114 -7.22 1.98 -9.61
CA VAL A 114 -6.28 3.11 -9.62
C VAL A 114 -4.93 2.54 -10.03
N SER A 115 -4.54 2.79 -11.27
CA SER A 115 -3.37 2.11 -11.88
C SER A 115 -2.63 3.01 -12.87
N SER A 116 -1.46 2.56 -13.28
CA SER A 116 -0.65 3.26 -14.28
C SER A 116 -0.69 2.61 -15.66
N TYR A 117 -1.20 1.39 -15.76
CA TYR A 117 -1.11 0.59 -16.97
C TYR A 117 -2.19 -0.50 -17.00
N VAL A 118 -2.87 -0.68 -18.13
CA VAL A 118 -3.84 -1.77 -18.30
C VAL A 118 -3.12 -3.11 -18.45
N GLY A 119 -1.97 -3.09 -19.12
CA GLY A 119 -1.13 -4.26 -19.29
C GLY A 119 -1.60 -5.19 -20.42
N GLU A 120 -1.17 -6.44 -20.31
CA GLU A 120 -1.52 -7.54 -21.19
C GLU A 120 -2.72 -8.33 -20.61
N ASN A 121 -3.68 -7.62 -20.02
CA ASN A 121 -4.91 -8.18 -19.46
C ASN A 121 -6.08 -7.76 -20.36
N GLN A 122 -6.54 -8.67 -21.21
CA GLN A 122 -7.61 -8.39 -22.17
C GLN A 122 -8.94 -8.12 -21.47
N LEU A 123 -9.25 -8.89 -20.42
CA LEU A 123 -10.46 -8.69 -19.64
C LEU A 123 -10.49 -7.28 -19.00
N PHE A 124 -9.34 -6.78 -18.50
CA PHE A 124 -9.24 -5.43 -17.96
C PHE A 124 -9.62 -4.38 -18.99
N ALA A 125 -9.05 -4.50 -20.21
CA ALA A 125 -9.36 -3.59 -21.31
C ALA A 125 -10.85 -3.66 -21.70
N ASP A 126 -11.39 -4.86 -21.83
CA ASP A 126 -12.79 -5.08 -22.23
C ASP A 126 -13.78 -4.51 -21.20
N LEU A 127 -13.52 -4.69 -19.91
CA LEU A 127 -14.34 -4.15 -18.84
C LEU A 127 -14.37 -2.62 -18.84
N TYR A 128 -13.23 -2.00 -19.04
CA TYR A 128 -13.11 -0.56 -19.16
C TYR A 128 -13.89 -0.02 -20.37
N LEU A 129 -13.68 -0.60 -21.54
CA LEU A 129 -14.34 -0.16 -22.79
C LEU A 129 -15.86 -0.34 -22.75
N LYS A 130 -16.37 -1.31 -22.00
CA LYS A 130 -17.80 -1.51 -21.76
C LYS A 130 -18.40 -0.63 -20.68
N GLY A 131 -17.59 0.15 -19.95
CA GLY A 131 -18.02 0.96 -18.82
C GLY A 131 -18.39 0.14 -17.57
N GLU A 132 -17.95 -1.12 -17.49
CA GLU A 132 -18.20 -2.02 -16.37
C GLU A 132 -17.12 -1.91 -15.27
N LEU A 133 -16.01 -1.20 -15.54
CA LEU A 133 -14.91 -0.95 -14.62
C LEU A 133 -14.47 0.50 -14.69
N GLU A 134 -14.51 1.20 -13.56
CA GLU A 134 -13.94 2.54 -13.44
C GLU A 134 -12.41 2.46 -13.40
N ILE A 135 -11.72 3.31 -14.16
CA ILE A 135 -10.27 3.41 -14.10
C ILE A 135 -9.85 4.85 -13.81
N GLU A 136 -8.97 5.00 -12.83
CA GLU A 136 -8.22 6.21 -12.57
C GLU A 136 -6.76 6.01 -13.00
N PHE A 137 -6.44 6.52 -14.18
CA PHE A 137 -5.09 6.43 -14.71
C PHE A 137 -4.14 7.42 -14.04
N ASN A 138 -2.97 6.93 -13.69
CA ASN A 138 -1.89 7.72 -13.11
C ASN A 138 -0.60 7.45 -13.87
N PRO A 139 0.21 8.46 -14.21
CA PRO A 139 1.59 8.21 -14.59
C PRO A 139 2.28 7.39 -13.49
N GLN A 140 3.07 6.38 -13.87
CA GLN A 140 3.59 5.39 -12.92
C GLN A 140 4.37 6.01 -11.75
N GLY A 141 5.25 6.98 -12.04
CA GLY A 141 5.98 7.70 -11.00
C GLY A 141 5.04 8.50 -10.08
N THR A 142 3.98 9.10 -10.65
CA THR A 142 2.94 9.80 -9.87
C THR A 142 2.18 8.83 -8.98
N LEU A 143 1.81 7.65 -9.49
CA LEU A 143 1.17 6.61 -8.67
C LEU A 143 2.04 6.23 -7.48
N ALA A 144 3.32 5.95 -7.72
CA ALA A 144 4.27 5.61 -6.66
C ALA A 144 4.40 6.73 -5.62
N GLU A 145 4.49 7.99 -6.07
CA GLU A 145 4.63 9.14 -5.16
C GLU A 145 3.34 9.42 -4.39
N ARG A 146 2.16 9.27 -4.99
CA ARG A 146 0.87 9.39 -4.31
C ARG A 146 0.74 8.37 -3.17
N ILE A 147 1.19 7.12 -3.39
CA ILE A 147 1.22 6.08 -2.36
C ILE A 147 2.24 6.42 -1.29
N ARG A 148 3.47 6.83 -1.68
CA ARG A 148 4.51 7.23 -0.74
C ARG A 148 4.06 8.39 0.15
N ALA A 149 3.45 9.41 -0.45
CA ALA A 149 2.91 10.56 0.26
C ALA A 149 1.84 10.13 1.28
N GLY A 150 0.94 9.22 0.91
CA GLY A 150 -0.07 8.65 1.81
C GLY A 150 0.55 7.97 3.02
N GLY A 151 1.55 7.13 2.80
CA GLY A 151 2.28 6.45 3.87
C GLY A 151 3.08 7.38 4.78
N ALA A 152 3.47 8.56 4.27
CA ALA A 152 4.19 9.59 5.03
C ALA A 152 3.27 10.64 5.68
N GLY A 153 1.94 10.51 5.54
CA GLY A 153 0.99 11.49 6.07
C GLY A 153 0.96 12.82 5.30
N ILE A 154 1.50 12.86 4.08
CA ILE A 154 1.51 14.04 3.21
C ILE A 154 0.22 14.02 2.39
N PRO A 155 -0.69 15.01 2.53
CA PRO A 155 -2.01 14.96 1.91
C PRO A 155 -1.99 15.20 0.39
N ALA A 156 -1.02 15.97 -0.11
CA ALA A 156 -0.86 16.31 -1.51
C ALA A 156 0.56 16.80 -1.81
N PHE A 157 0.95 16.79 -3.07
CA PHE A 157 2.21 17.33 -3.57
C PHE A 157 2.02 17.88 -4.99
N PHE A 158 2.99 18.66 -5.46
CA PHE A 158 3.03 19.17 -6.83
C PHE A 158 4.07 18.44 -7.66
N THR A 159 3.73 18.12 -8.91
CA THR A 159 4.62 17.45 -9.88
C THR A 159 4.50 18.06 -11.27
N LYS A 160 5.58 18.02 -12.05
CA LYS A 160 5.56 18.40 -13.47
C LYS A 160 4.86 17.35 -14.34
N THR A 161 4.84 16.11 -13.89
CA THR A 161 4.31 14.98 -14.67
C THR A 161 2.82 15.15 -14.90
N GLY A 162 2.43 15.13 -16.18
CA GLY A 162 1.01 15.25 -16.57
C GLY A 162 0.52 16.67 -16.84
N VAL A 163 1.32 17.73 -16.60
CA VAL A 163 0.97 19.10 -16.98
C VAL A 163 0.69 19.19 -18.47
N GLY A 164 -0.45 19.82 -18.85
CA GLY A 164 -0.86 19.96 -20.24
C GLY A 164 -1.44 18.69 -20.88
N THR A 165 -1.74 17.68 -20.09
CA THR A 165 -2.40 16.43 -20.54
C THR A 165 -3.74 16.23 -19.82
N LEU A 166 -4.53 15.25 -20.27
CA LEU A 166 -5.80 14.82 -19.62
C LEU A 166 -5.61 14.50 -18.13
N VAL A 167 -4.43 14.10 -17.71
CA VAL A 167 -4.13 13.80 -16.29
C VAL A 167 -4.28 15.04 -15.41
N ALA A 168 -4.05 16.24 -15.96
CA ALA A 168 -4.13 17.49 -15.23
C ALA A 168 -5.55 18.09 -15.17
N GLU A 169 -6.50 17.55 -15.94
CA GLU A 169 -7.86 18.08 -15.99
C GLU A 169 -8.55 18.04 -14.62
N GLY A 170 -9.13 19.18 -14.22
CA GLY A 170 -9.82 19.31 -12.93
C GLY A 170 -8.90 19.38 -11.71
N LYS A 171 -7.57 19.36 -11.88
CA LYS A 171 -6.60 19.48 -10.80
C LYS A 171 -6.05 20.90 -10.68
N GLU A 172 -5.62 21.27 -9.47
CA GLU A 172 -4.94 22.55 -9.26
C GLU A 172 -3.59 22.56 -9.98
N ILE A 173 -3.35 23.65 -10.72
CA ILE A 173 -2.06 23.91 -11.37
C ILE A 173 -1.44 25.14 -10.72
N ARG A 174 -0.16 25.08 -10.38
CA ARG A 174 0.58 26.17 -9.75
C ARG A 174 1.91 26.41 -10.45
N ASP A 175 2.25 27.69 -10.60
CA ASP A 175 3.56 28.10 -11.07
C ASP A 175 4.57 28.14 -9.93
N PHE A 176 5.72 27.53 -10.15
CA PHE A 176 6.87 27.59 -9.26
C PHE A 176 8.08 28.06 -10.07
N GLY A 177 8.33 29.38 -10.05
CA GLY A 177 9.49 29.96 -10.71
C GLY A 177 9.47 29.91 -12.24
N GLY A 178 8.27 30.06 -12.84
CA GLY A 178 8.08 30.01 -14.28
C GLY A 178 7.80 28.63 -14.85
N GLU A 179 7.68 27.61 -13.99
CA GLU A 179 7.35 26.25 -14.39
C GLU A 179 6.01 25.80 -13.76
N LEU A 180 5.17 25.18 -14.57
CA LEU A 180 3.86 24.71 -14.13
C LEU A 180 3.95 23.31 -13.50
N TYR A 181 3.20 23.12 -12.43
CA TYR A 181 3.05 21.88 -11.71
C TYR A 181 1.58 21.57 -11.47
N VAL A 182 1.22 20.31 -11.52
CA VAL A 182 -0.11 19.81 -11.15
C VAL A 182 -0.10 19.26 -9.75
N MET A 183 -1.15 19.55 -8.97
CA MET A 183 -1.32 18.99 -7.63
C MET A 183 -1.88 17.58 -7.70
N GLU A 184 -1.21 16.65 -7.03
CA GLU A 184 -1.65 15.26 -6.86
C GLU A 184 -1.96 14.98 -5.39
N ARG A 185 -3.11 14.37 -5.13
CA ARG A 185 -3.50 13.94 -3.79
C ARG A 185 -2.87 12.59 -3.46
N SER A 186 -2.51 12.41 -2.21
CA SER A 186 -1.98 11.13 -1.73
C SER A 186 -3.00 9.99 -1.82
N LEU A 187 -2.52 8.75 -1.79
CA LEU A 187 -3.33 7.54 -1.76
C LEU A 187 -3.05 6.76 -0.48
N VAL A 188 -4.13 6.38 0.19
CA VAL A 188 -4.13 5.44 1.32
C VAL A 188 -5.16 4.35 1.06
N ALA A 189 -5.02 3.19 1.70
CA ALA A 189 -5.96 2.09 1.56
C ALA A 189 -6.38 1.54 2.92
N ASP A 190 -7.54 0.88 2.98
CA ASP A 190 -7.98 0.15 4.17
C ASP A 190 -7.08 -1.04 4.44
N LEU A 191 -6.62 -1.70 3.38
CA LEU A 191 -5.77 -2.88 3.42
C LEU A 191 -4.65 -2.77 2.39
N ALA A 192 -3.41 -3.06 2.78
CA ALA A 192 -2.31 -3.33 1.88
C ALA A 192 -1.95 -4.82 1.95
N VAL A 193 -1.92 -5.49 0.80
CA VAL A 193 -1.42 -6.85 0.65
C VAL A 193 -0.13 -6.81 -0.14
N ILE A 194 0.95 -7.33 0.43
CA ILE A 194 2.29 -7.22 -0.13
C ILE A 194 3.02 -8.56 -0.12
N HIS A 195 4.02 -8.65 -0.99
CA HIS A 195 4.91 -9.80 -1.06
C HIS A 195 6.33 -9.41 -0.65
N ALA A 196 6.97 -10.23 0.18
CA ALA A 196 8.38 -10.07 0.53
C ALA A 196 9.15 -11.39 0.41
N TRP A 197 10.45 -11.30 0.18
CA TRP A 197 11.32 -12.47 0.13
C TRP A 197 11.58 -13.05 1.52
N LYS A 198 11.77 -12.20 2.53
CA LYS A 198 12.10 -12.63 3.88
C LYS A 198 11.43 -11.69 4.88
N ALA A 199 10.95 -12.24 5.98
CA ALA A 199 10.52 -11.51 7.17
C ALA A 199 11.02 -12.16 8.43
N ASP A 200 11.23 -11.37 9.48
CA ASP A 200 11.25 -11.90 10.84
C ASP A 200 9.83 -11.86 11.45
N ARG A 201 9.69 -12.46 12.66
CA ARG A 201 8.39 -12.53 13.33
C ARG A 201 7.86 -11.18 13.84
N GLU A 202 8.73 -10.17 13.89
CA GLU A 202 8.37 -8.78 14.24
C GLU A 202 7.87 -7.96 13.05
N GLY A 203 8.02 -8.49 11.83
CA GLY A 203 7.53 -7.87 10.61
C GLY A 203 8.56 -7.07 9.84
N ASN A 204 9.84 -7.16 10.18
CA ASN A 204 10.88 -6.55 9.39
C ASN A 204 11.03 -7.31 8.06
N LEU A 205 10.98 -6.58 6.94
CA LEU A 205 10.92 -7.18 5.60
C LEU A 205 12.16 -6.92 4.77
N VAL A 206 12.56 -7.93 4.01
CA VAL A 206 13.56 -7.84 2.95
C VAL A 206 12.94 -8.27 1.62
N TYR A 207 13.04 -7.42 0.61
CA TYR A 207 12.61 -7.74 -0.76
C TYR A 207 13.81 -8.20 -1.60
N ARG A 208 13.52 -8.92 -2.68
CA ARG A 208 14.58 -9.46 -3.53
C ARG A 208 14.40 -9.05 -4.98
N LYS A 209 15.46 -8.46 -5.57
CA LYS A 209 15.50 -8.08 -6.99
C LYS A 209 14.28 -7.21 -7.39
N THR A 210 13.72 -7.46 -8.58
CA THR A 210 12.59 -6.70 -9.13
C THR A 210 11.28 -6.91 -8.39
N ALA A 211 11.12 -7.98 -7.60
CA ALA A 211 9.96 -8.19 -6.73
C ALA A 211 9.86 -7.15 -5.60
N ARG A 212 10.88 -6.30 -5.40
CA ARG A 212 10.79 -5.15 -4.50
C ARG A 212 9.74 -4.15 -4.98
N ASN A 213 9.77 -3.75 -6.25
CA ASN A 213 8.84 -2.85 -6.97
C ASN A 213 7.94 -1.96 -6.05
N PHE A 214 6.60 -2.08 -6.13
CA PHE A 214 5.66 -1.28 -5.34
C PHE A 214 5.47 -1.78 -3.89
N ASN A 215 5.96 -2.98 -3.54
CA ASN A 215 5.73 -3.57 -2.23
C ASN A 215 6.12 -2.67 -1.04
N PRO A 216 7.32 -2.03 -1.01
CA PRO A 216 7.72 -1.18 0.12
C PRO A 216 6.83 0.03 0.34
N VAL A 217 6.47 0.73 -0.74
CA VAL A 217 5.65 1.96 -0.61
C VAL A 217 4.22 1.63 -0.21
N MET A 218 3.65 0.54 -0.73
CA MET A 218 2.30 0.10 -0.36
C MET A 218 2.23 -0.38 1.09
N ALA A 219 3.29 -1.02 1.60
CA ALA A 219 3.36 -1.41 3.00
C ALA A 219 3.15 -0.24 3.97
N THR A 220 3.55 0.97 3.60
CA THR A 220 3.45 2.16 4.45
C THR A 220 2.10 2.87 4.34
N ALA A 221 1.32 2.60 3.31
CA ALA A 221 0.11 3.37 2.96
C ALA A 221 -1.21 2.62 3.22
N GLY A 222 -1.15 1.37 3.68
CA GLY A 222 -2.30 0.64 4.19
C GLY A 222 -2.60 0.99 5.64
N ARG A 223 -3.88 1.04 6.04
CA ARG A 223 -4.26 1.11 7.46
C ARG A 223 -3.93 -0.18 8.19
N ILE A 224 -4.05 -1.29 7.50
CA ILE A 224 -3.60 -2.63 7.90
C ILE A 224 -2.74 -3.16 6.75
N THR A 225 -1.56 -3.68 7.08
CA THR A 225 -0.67 -4.30 6.10
C THR A 225 -0.48 -5.77 6.39
N VAL A 226 -0.80 -6.61 5.42
CA VAL A 226 -0.60 -8.07 5.47
C VAL A 226 0.49 -8.46 4.48
N ALA A 227 1.55 -9.10 4.98
CA ALA A 227 2.69 -9.52 4.18
C ALA A 227 2.67 -11.04 3.94
N GLU A 228 2.77 -11.42 2.67
CA GLU A 228 3.04 -12.79 2.24
C GLU A 228 4.55 -12.95 2.05
N VAL A 229 5.18 -13.88 2.77
CA VAL A 229 6.64 -14.00 2.76
C VAL A 229 7.11 -15.40 2.40
N GLU A 230 8.21 -15.48 1.63
CA GLU A 230 8.80 -16.75 1.20
C GLU A 230 9.62 -17.41 2.30
N ASN A 231 10.25 -16.62 3.16
CA ASN A 231 11.14 -17.11 4.23
C ASN A 231 10.82 -16.37 5.52
N LEU A 232 10.37 -17.10 6.51
CA LEU A 232 10.16 -16.58 7.85
C LEU A 232 11.36 -16.97 8.71
N VAL A 233 11.98 -16.00 9.39
CA VAL A 233 13.16 -16.17 10.21
C VAL A 233 12.93 -15.64 11.62
N GLU A 234 13.82 -15.99 12.54
CA GLU A 234 13.76 -15.49 13.91
C GLU A 234 14.24 -14.01 13.99
N PRO A 235 13.71 -13.21 14.94
CA PRO A 235 14.17 -11.87 15.19
C PRO A 235 15.68 -11.81 15.42
N GLY A 236 16.34 -10.76 14.90
CA GLY A 236 17.78 -10.60 14.97
C GLY A 236 18.58 -11.39 13.90
N THR A 237 17.92 -12.20 13.08
CA THR A 237 18.59 -12.90 11.96
C THR A 237 18.78 -12.00 10.74
N ILE A 238 17.93 -10.98 10.55
CA ILE A 238 18.08 -9.99 9.50
C ILE A 238 19.03 -8.91 10.01
N ASP A 239 20.09 -8.65 9.23
CA ASP A 239 20.98 -7.52 9.50
C ASP A 239 20.16 -6.23 9.49
N PRO A 240 20.20 -5.40 10.56
CA PRO A 240 19.44 -4.16 10.64
C PRO A 240 19.64 -3.22 9.44
N ASP A 241 20.85 -3.17 8.87
CA ASP A 241 21.16 -2.33 7.72
C ASP A 241 20.53 -2.85 6.41
N HIS A 242 20.05 -4.08 6.39
CA HIS A 242 19.39 -4.72 5.25
C HIS A 242 17.86 -4.79 5.39
N ILE A 243 17.26 -4.21 6.42
CA ILE A 243 15.81 -4.10 6.55
C ILE A 243 15.30 -3.06 5.55
N HIS A 244 14.48 -3.51 4.61
CA HIS A 244 13.88 -2.62 3.60
C HIS A 244 12.58 -1.97 4.06
N THR A 245 11.75 -2.68 4.81
CA THR A 245 10.54 -2.18 5.45
C THR A 245 10.57 -2.56 6.92
N PRO A 246 10.62 -1.59 7.84
CA PRO A 246 10.56 -1.85 9.28
C PRO A 246 9.23 -2.50 9.69
N GLY A 247 9.29 -3.37 10.67
CA GLY A 247 8.15 -4.13 11.17
C GLY A 247 6.97 -3.29 11.63
N ILE A 248 7.20 -2.02 12.02
CA ILE A 248 6.12 -1.11 12.43
C ILE A 248 5.04 -0.91 11.37
N PHE A 249 5.37 -1.11 10.08
CA PHE A 249 4.43 -0.98 8.97
C PHE A 249 3.72 -2.29 8.62
N VAL A 250 4.00 -3.39 9.32
CA VAL A 250 3.43 -4.71 9.01
C VAL A 250 2.64 -5.22 10.19
N ASP A 251 1.35 -5.46 9.98
CA ASP A 251 0.43 -5.91 11.04
C ASP A 251 0.33 -7.43 11.09
N ARG A 252 0.32 -8.09 9.92
CA ARG A 252 0.14 -9.54 9.82
C ARG A 252 1.08 -10.13 8.78
N ILE A 253 1.55 -11.35 9.03
CA ILE A 253 2.49 -12.07 8.18
C ILE A 253 1.95 -13.48 7.95
N ILE A 254 2.04 -13.96 6.71
CA ILE A 254 1.89 -15.37 6.39
C ILE A 254 3.17 -15.90 5.76
N HIS A 255 3.60 -17.09 6.17
CA HIS A 255 4.67 -17.82 5.51
C HIS A 255 4.08 -18.61 4.35
N ALA A 256 4.30 -18.14 3.13
CA ALA A 256 3.76 -18.75 1.92
C ALA A 256 4.79 -19.68 1.28
N THR A 257 4.49 -20.96 1.30
CA THR A 257 5.22 -21.98 0.57
C THR A 257 4.54 -22.29 -0.77
N ALA A 258 5.27 -22.91 -1.69
CA ALA A 258 4.76 -23.35 -2.98
C ALA A 258 4.10 -22.22 -3.80
N LEU A 259 4.77 -21.06 -3.90
CA LEU A 259 4.40 -19.98 -4.79
C LEU A 259 4.78 -20.35 -6.23
N GLU A 260 3.91 -20.07 -7.18
CA GLU A 260 4.16 -20.33 -8.60
C GLU A 260 5.17 -19.34 -9.20
N LYS A 261 5.20 -18.11 -8.70
CA LYS A 261 6.06 -17.02 -9.17
C LYS A 261 6.00 -16.85 -10.68
N ARG A 262 4.80 -16.77 -11.18
CA ARG A 262 4.55 -16.50 -12.61
C ARG A 262 5.14 -15.16 -12.97
N ILE A 263 5.55 -15.03 -14.23
CA ILE A 263 5.93 -13.77 -14.87
C ILE A 263 5.29 -13.74 -16.25
N GLU A 264 4.95 -12.55 -16.76
CA GLU A 264 4.22 -12.35 -18.01
C GLU A 264 5.03 -12.91 -19.20
N GLN A 265 6.30 -12.53 -19.27
CA GLN A 265 7.17 -12.95 -20.37
C GLN A 265 8.55 -13.37 -19.82
N ARG A 266 8.99 -14.57 -20.22
CA ARG A 266 10.35 -15.02 -19.91
C ARG A 266 11.32 -14.50 -20.94
N THR A 267 11.94 -13.36 -20.67
CA THR A 267 12.96 -12.76 -21.55
C THR A 267 14.39 -13.11 -21.15
N VAL A 268 14.58 -13.94 -20.12
CA VAL A 268 15.91 -14.33 -19.66
C VAL A 268 16.59 -15.29 -20.65
N ARG A 269 17.80 -14.95 -21.05
CA ARG A 269 18.65 -15.87 -21.82
C ARG A 269 19.00 -17.08 -20.97
N LYS A 270 18.96 -18.28 -21.58
CA LYS A 270 19.55 -19.47 -20.93
C LYS A 270 21.04 -19.15 -20.67
N ARG A 271 21.50 -19.39 -19.45
CA ARG A 271 22.95 -19.36 -19.19
C ARG A 271 23.55 -20.46 -20.07
N GLY A 272 24.45 -20.07 -20.98
CA GLY A 272 25.26 -21.04 -21.67
C GLY A 272 26.06 -21.86 -20.64
N ASN A 273 26.12 -23.16 -20.84
CA ASN A 273 26.99 -24.05 -20.05
C ASN A 273 28.44 -23.65 -20.26
#